data_e4732801d7c81f2a56edb2dcf66de488
#
_entry.id   e4732801d7c81f2a56edb2dcf66de488
#
_cell.length_a   1.000
_cell.length_b   1.000
_cell.length_c   1.000
_cell.angle_alpha   90.00
_cell.angle_beta   90.00
_cell.angle_gamma   90.00
#
_symmetry.space_group_name_H-M   'P 1'
#
loop_
_entity.id
_entity.type
_entity.pdbx_description
1 polymer ?
#
loop_
_entity_poly.entity_id
_entity_poly.type
_entity_poly.pdbx_seq_one_letter_code
_entity_poly.pdbx_strand_id
1 'polypeptide(L)'
;MTLYHYTSIDCLACILKNKTIRFTRLDLLDDLEENIQSSGVNIGHYAFASCWTEDKEESIPLWKMYTENGLGVRLAIDSDMFMDYHNPETLTLLGIKLSTKDSPLSITKTPLEDFINPDIMLLPITPSEMSNQIFKRVEYVDDVYERTKDCVKIIHGENNYSRVFIFHPHVGKYKNKRWAFQKEVRFVILIFPGKQFSSLEKFPTEYEQWLFDVWTKNIPNKICHYDMRLKDEIFNTMEITLSPSMPVSKQIIVEALVNNMRLMRRSRQAN
;
A
#
# COMPACT_ATOMS: atom_id res chain seq x y z
N MET A 1 2.70 7.34 -15.70
CA MET A 1 3.63 8.42 -15.33
C MET A 1 4.77 7.87 -14.49
N THR A 2 5.97 8.49 -14.52
CA THR A 2 7.10 8.01 -13.73
C THR A 2 7.02 8.49 -12.29
N LEU A 3 7.21 7.58 -11.34
CA LEU A 3 7.33 7.84 -9.91
C LEU A 3 8.73 7.48 -9.42
N TYR A 4 9.24 8.22 -8.45
CA TYR A 4 10.56 8.04 -7.89
C TYR A 4 10.49 7.60 -6.44
N HIS A 5 11.25 6.56 -6.09
CA HIS A 5 11.31 6.00 -4.73
C HIS A 5 12.75 5.91 -4.26
N TYR A 6 13.06 6.59 -3.16
CA TYR A 6 14.37 6.55 -2.51
C TYR A 6 14.41 5.41 -1.51
N THR A 7 15.41 4.55 -1.58
CA THR A 7 15.45 3.35 -0.72
C THR A 7 16.88 2.86 -0.47
N SER A 8 17.05 2.02 0.55
CA SER A 8 18.33 1.37 0.86
C SER A 8 18.67 0.26 -0.17
N ILE A 9 19.93 -0.17 -0.18
CA ILE A 9 20.36 -1.32 -0.99
C ILE A 9 19.68 -2.61 -0.52
N ASP A 10 19.46 -2.77 0.78
CA ASP A 10 18.79 -3.94 1.35
C ASP A 10 17.34 -4.01 0.91
N CYS A 11 16.62 -2.87 0.93
CA CYS A 11 15.26 -2.80 0.39
C CYS A 11 15.23 -3.06 -1.12
N LEU A 12 16.20 -2.51 -1.90
CA LEU A 12 16.34 -2.84 -3.31
C LEU A 12 16.46 -4.36 -3.53
N ALA A 13 17.32 -5.04 -2.76
CA ALA A 13 17.48 -6.49 -2.85
C ALA A 13 16.17 -7.24 -2.60
N CYS A 14 15.38 -6.81 -1.60
CA CYS A 14 14.06 -7.37 -1.32
C CYS A 14 13.08 -7.12 -2.48
N ILE A 15 13.02 -5.90 -3.02
CA ILE A 15 12.17 -5.54 -4.16
C ILE A 15 12.51 -6.42 -5.36
N LEU A 16 13.77 -6.53 -5.70
CA LEU A 16 14.23 -7.31 -6.85
C LEU A 16 13.94 -8.80 -6.68
N LYS A 17 14.18 -9.36 -5.47
CA LYS A 17 13.99 -10.78 -5.19
C LYS A 17 12.51 -11.17 -5.14
N ASN A 18 11.72 -10.42 -4.41
CA ASN A 18 10.32 -10.76 -4.13
C ASN A 18 9.36 -10.20 -5.19
N LYS A 19 9.82 -9.22 -5.99
CA LYS A 19 9.01 -8.49 -6.98
C LYS A 19 7.82 -7.80 -6.34
N THR A 20 8.03 -7.18 -5.19
CA THR A 20 7.01 -6.49 -4.41
C THR A 20 7.46 -5.11 -4.01
N ILE A 21 6.51 -4.22 -3.76
CA ILE A 21 6.70 -2.94 -3.07
C ILE A 21 5.98 -3.00 -1.74
N ARG A 22 6.67 -2.53 -0.71
CA ARG A 22 6.16 -2.50 0.66
C ARG A 22 5.23 -1.32 0.90
N PHE A 23 4.10 -1.62 1.50
CA PHE A 23 3.19 -0.67 2.13
C PHE A 23 3.39 -0.77 3.64
N THR A 24 3.84 0.30 4.26
CA THR A 24 4.07 0.36 5.71
C THR A 24 2.86 1.00 6.37
N ARG A 25 2.47 0.48 7.54
CA ARG A 25 1.36 1.02 8.33
C ARG A 25 1.64 2.47 8.71
N LEU A 26 0.64 3.37 8.57
CA LEU A 26 0.83 4.82 8.71
C LEU A 26 1.34 5.24 10.08
N ASP A 27 0.90 4.59 11.15
CA ASP A 27 1.34 4.87 12.51
C ASP A 27 2.81 4.49 12.79
N LEU A 28 3.46 3.80 11.83
CA LEU A 28 4.88 3.42 11.88
C LEU A 28 5.77 4.26 10.96
N LEU A 29 5.19 5.26 10.27
CA LEU A 29 5.95 6.20 9.46
C LEU A 29 6.64 7.25 10.35
N ASP A 30 7.56 8.00 9.75
CA ASP A 30 8.41 8.99 10.43
C ASP A 30 7.68 10.25 10.91
N ASP A 31 6.51 10.56 10.37
CA ASP A 31 5.67 11.67 10.82
C ASP A 31 4.57 11.21 11.77
N LEU A 32 4.74 11.47 13.05
CA LEU A 32 3.75 11.10 14.08
C LEU A 32 2.39 11.78 13.92
N GLU A 33 2.32 12.91 13.20
CA GLU A 33 1.05 13.60 12.91
C GLU A 33 0.21 12.82 11.88
N GLU A 34 0.80 11.87 11.15
CA GLU A 34 0.09 10.96 10.26
C GLU A 34 -0.68 9.85 11.01
N ASN A 35 -0.50 9.73 12.32
CA ASN A 35 -1.26 8.83 13.16
C ASN A 35 -2.68 9.37 13.39
N ILE A 36 -3.54 9.15 12.40
CA ILE A 36 -4.85 9.77 12.28
C ILE A 36 -5.81 9.25 13.34
N GLN A 37 -6.25 10.14 14.24
CA GLN A 37 -7.32 9.88 15.20
C GLN A 37 -8.64 10.49 14.67
N SER A 38 -9.67 9.68 14.49
CA SER A 38 -10.98 10.12 14.03
C SER A 38 -12.09 9.36 14.75
N SER A 39 -13.03 10.08 15.35
CA SER A 39 -14.14 9.48 16.12
C SER A 39 -13.69 8.45 17.18
N GLY A 40 -12.56 8.69 17.84
CA GLY A 40 -12.00 7.77 18.85
C GLY A 40 -11.27 6.55 18.26
N VAL A 41 -11.14 6.46 16.94
CA VAL A 41 -10.48 5.36 16.24
C VAL A 41 -9.13 5.83 15.71
N ASN A 42 -8.10 5.02 15.91
CA ASN A 42 -6.80 5.22 15.26
C ASN A 42 -6.78 4.58 13.87
N ILE A 43 -7.03 5.38 12.82
CA ILE A 43 -7.03 4.89 11.44
C ILE A 43 -5.61 4.49 10.99
N GLY A 44 -4.59 5.12 11.56
CA GLY A 44 -3.19 4.79 11.26
C GLY A 44 -2.88 3.31 11.44
N HIS A 45 -3.60 2.60 12.32
CA HIS A 45 -3.47 1.15 12.52
C HIS A 45 -3.99 0.31 11.34
N TYR A 46 -4.80 0.87 10.46
CA TYR A 46 -5.46 0.15 9.37
C TYR A 46 -5.07 0.69 7.98
N ALA A 47 -4.46 1.87 7.93
CA ALA A 47 -3.98 2.45 6.69
C ALA A 47 -2.50 2.10 6.45
N PHE A 48 -2.19 1.65 5.24
CA PHE A 48 -0.84 1.27 4.82
C PHE A 48 -0.46 2.09 3.60
N ALA A 49 0.73 2.66 3.59
CA ALA A 49 1.19 3.53 2.52
C ALA A 49 2.52 3.07 1.90
N SER A 50 2.62 3.27 0.60
CA SER A 50 3.87 3.25 -0.15
C SER A 50 4.13 4.65 -0.70
N CYS A 51 5.27 5.26 -0.32
CA CYS A 51 5.56 6.67 -0.52
C CYS A 51 6.54 6.88 -1.69
N TRP A 52 6.25 7.88 -2.52
CA TRP A 52 6.93 8.19 -3.78
C TRP A 52 7.02 9.69 -3.97
N THR A 53 7.71 10.15 -5.00
CA THR A 53 7.63 11.53 -5.49
C THR A 53 7.49 11.56 -7.01
N GLU A 54 6.77 12.56 -7.54
CA GLU A 54 6.71 12.84 -8.98
C GLU A 54 7.89 13.73 -9.43
N ASP A 55 8.68 14.25 -8.48
CA ASP A 55 9.77 15.16 -8.79
C ASP A 55 10.94 14.42 -9.46
N LYS A 56 11.19 14.75 -10.72
CA LYS A 56 12.31 14.21 -11.48
C LYS A 56 13.66 14.66 -10.91
N GLU A 57 13.71 15.85 -10.35
CA GLU A 57 14.93 16.42 -9.76
C GLU A 57 15.31 15.66 -8.49
N GLU A 58 16.61 15.42 -8.32
CA GLU A 58 17.11 14.71 -7.14
C GLU A 58 17.04 15.59 -5.90
N SER A 59 16.53 15.02 -4.82
CA SER A 59 16.39 15.70 -3.53
C SER A 59 17.45 15.25 -2.53
N ILE A 60 18.35 16.18 -2.15
CA ILE A 60 19.37 15.91 -1.13
C ILE A 60 18.73 15.47 0.21
N PRO A 61 17.65 16.10 0.72
CA PRO A 61 16.96 15.61 1.91
C PRO A 61 16.48 14.17 1.78
N LEU A 62 15.84 13.80 0.65
CA LEU A 62 15.36 12.43 0.45
C LEU A 62 16.49 11.41 0.40
N TRP A 63 17.62 11.75 -0.25
CA TRP A 63 18.83 10.93 -0.20
C TRP A 63 19.30 10.68 1.23
N LYS A 64 19.28 11.71 2.08
CA LYS A 64 19.72 11.58 3.49
C LYS A 64 18.75 10.80 4.35
N MET A 65 17.46 11.00 4.17
CA MET A 65 16.43 10.41 5.04
C MET A 65 16.15 8.94 4.72
N TYR A 66 16.08 8.59 3.42
CA TYR A 66 15.52 7.30 2.99
C TYR A 66 16.54 6.32 2.40
N THR A 67 17.82 6.67 2.37
CA THR A 67 18.85 5.85 1.73
C THR A 67 20.09 5.63 2.62
N GLU A 68 19.89 5.36 3.91
CA GLU A 68 20.97 5.11 4.87
C GLU A 68 22.06 6.21 4.84
N ASN A 69 21.65 7.45 5.12
CA ASN A 69 22.53 8.64 5.07
C ASN A 69 23.15 8.92 3.68
N GLY A 70 22.43 8.60 2.62
CA GLY A 70 22.87 8.86 1.26
C GLY A 70 23.65 7.71 0.63
N LEU A 71 23.50 6.48 1.10
CA LEU A 71 24.22 5.30 0.58
C LEU A 71 23.29 4.30 -0.15
N GLY A 72 22.13 4.72 -0.57
CA GLY A 72 21.15 3.87 -1.27
C GLY A 72 20.94 4.24 -2.73
N VAL A 73 19.74 3.93 -3.21
CA VAL A 73 19.35 4.12 -4.62
C VAL A 73 18.02 4.87 -4.72
N ARG A 74 17.80 5.46 -5.92
CA ARG A 74 16.48 5.99 -6.32
C ARG A 74 15.98 5.15 -7.48
N LEU A 75 14.77 4.59 -7.33
CA LEU A 75 14.09 3.84 -8.38
C LEU A 75 13.17 4.79 -9.14
N ALA A 76 13.15 4.68 -10.48
CA ALA A 76 12.17 5.33 -11.32
C ALA A 76 11.29 4.25 -11.97
N ILE A 77 9.99 4.29 -11.70
CA ILE A 77 9.03 3.23 -12.08
C ILE A 77 7.74 3.87 -12.58
N ASP A 78 7.07 3.24 -13.55
CA ASP A 78 5.75 3.68 -13.98
C ASP A 78 4.71 3.51 -12.89
N SER A 79 3.77 4.46 -12.77
CA SER A 79 2.72 4.45 -11.75
C SER A 79 1.75 3.25 -11.88
N ASP A 80 1.60 2.65 -13.06
CA ASP A 80 0.83 1.41 -13.26
C ASP A 80 1.71 0.16 -13.02
N MET A 81 2.42 0.17 -11.89
CA MET A 81 3.40 -0.86 -11.56
C MET A 81 2.82 -2.14 -10.95
N PHE A 82 1.63 -2.09 -10.38
CA PHE A 82 1.07 -3.21 -9.62
C PHE A 82 0.44 -4.27 -10.52
N MET A 83 0.65 -5.53 -10.15
CA MET A 83 0.16 -6.68 -10.90
C MET A 83 -1.35 -6.68 -11.06
N ASP A 84 -1.83 -7.14 -12.22
CA ASP A 84 -3.23 -7.41 -12.49
C ASP A 84 -3.53 -8.89 -12.23
N TYR A 85 -4.46 -9.16 -11.32
CA TYR A 85 -4.98 -10.50 -11.04
C TYR A 85 -6.25 -10.70 -11.87
N HIS A 86 -6.18 -11.57 -12.89
CA HIS A 86 -7.32 -11.96 -13.70
C HIS A 86 -8.10 -13.05 -12.95
N ASN A 87 -9.25 -12.70 -12.44
CA ASN A 87 -10.06 -13.61 -11.64
C ASN A 87 -10.92 -14.53 -12.53
N PRO A 88 -11.13 -15.80 -12.15
CA PRO A 88 -11.97 -16.72 -12.94
C PRO A 88 -13.41 -16.22 -13.00
N GLU A 89 -14.15 -16.49 -14.11
CA GLU A 89 -15.55 -16.05 -14.28
C GLU A 89 -16.47 -16.47 -13.13
N THR A 90 -16.12 -17.54 -12.43
CA THR A 90 -16.81 -17.99 -11.22
C THR A 90 -15.78 -18.24 -10.14
N LEU A 91 -15.92 -17.53 -9.04
CA LEU A 91 -15.09 -17.65 -7.86
C LEU A 91 -15.89 -18.30 -6.74
N THR A 92 -15.29 -19.23 -6.02
CA THR A 92 -15.88 -19.79 -4.80
C THR A 92 -15.19 -19.18 -3.58
N LEU A 93 -15.88 -18.27 -2.89
CA LEU A 93 -15.43 -17.69 -1.63
C LEU A 93 -16.34 -18.19 -0.52
N LEU A 94 -15.78 -18.75 0.57
CA LEU A 94 -16.52 -19.30 1.71
C LEU A 94 -17.66 -20.28 1.30
N GLY A 95 -17.50 -21.03 0.18
CA GLY A 95 -18.51 -21.96 -0.32
C GLY A 95 -19.59 -21.37 -1.23
N ILE A 96 -19.62 -20.02 -1.44
CA ILE A 96 -20.52 -19.39 -2.44
C ILE A 96 -19.80 -19.22 -3.76
N LYS A 97 -20.54 -19.52 -4.82
CA LYS A 97 -20.14 -19.19 -6.19
C LYS A 97 -20.55 -17.76 -6.50
N LEU A 98 -19.53 -16.89 -6.65
CA LEU A 98 -19.69 -15.50 -7.09
C LEU A 98 -19.34 -15.44 -8.59
N SER A 99 -20.16 -14.78 -9.38
CA SER A 99 -19.79 -14.44 -10.75
C SER A 99 -18.95 -13.18 -10.75
N THR A 100 -17.76 -13.25 -11.35
CA THR A 100 -16.90 -12.09 -11.62
C THR A 100 -17.03 -11.63 -13.06
N LYS A 101 -17.78 -12.38 -13.91
CA LYS A 101 -18.01 -12.06 -15.30
C LYS A 101 -18.71 -10.71 -15.41
N ASP A 102 -18.19 -9.85 -16.28
CA ASP A 102 -18.72 -8.49 -16.51
C ASP A 102 -18.79 -7.62 -15.23
N SER A 103 -18.05 -8.03 -14.18
CA SER A 103 -17.94 -7.34 -12.89
C SER A 103 -16.61 -6.59 -12.79
N PRO A 104 -16.54 -5.49 -12.04
CA PRO A 104 -15.27 -4.85 -11.71
C PRO A 104 -14.25 -5.80 -11.05
N LEU A 105 -14.72 -6.88 -10.43
CA LEU A 105 -13.88 -7.91 -9.81
C LEU A 105 -13.25 -8.89 -10.80
N SER A 106 -13.53 -8.79 -12.10
CA SER A 106 -12.86 -9.61 -13.12
C SER A 106 -11.36 -9.39 -13.17
N ILE A 107 -10.91 -8.17 -12.85
CA ILE A 107 -9.50 -7.81 -12.70
C ILE A 107 -9.32 -7.03 -11.41
N THR A 108 -8.39 -7.47 -10.57
CA THR A 108 -8.04 -6.79 -9.31
C THR A 108 -6.52 -6.57 -9.21
N LYS A 109 -6.11 -5.60 -8.41
CA LYS A 109 -4.69 -5.30 -8.09
C LYS A 109 -4.19 -6.07 -6.87
N THR A 110 -5.10 -6.77 -6.17
CA THR A 110 -4.83 -7.60 -4.99
C THR A 110 -5.44 -8.97 -5.17
N PRO A 111 -4.86 -10.05 -4.62
CA PRO A 111 -5.47 -11.37 -4.62
C PRO A 111 -6.83 -11.32 -3.90
N LEU A 112 -7.85 -11.99 -4.44
CA LEU A 112 -9.17 -12.05 -3.80
C LEU A 112 -9.17 -12.84 -2.50
N GLU A 113 -8.19 -13.73 -2.32
CA GLU A 113 -7.98 -14.50 -1.09
C GLU A 113 -7.69 -13.60 0.12
N ASP A 114 -7.07 -12.42 -0.11
CA ASP A 114 -6.76 -11.46 0.95
C ASP A 114 -8.00 -10.77 1.51
N PHE A 115 -9.13 -10.83 0.82
CA PHE A 115 -10.42 -10.31 1.33
C PHE A 115 -10.96 -11.16 2.48
N ILE A 116 -10.71 -12.47 2.49
CA ILE A 116 -11.24 -13.40 3.50
C ILE A 116 -10.10 -14.20 4.15
N ASN A 117 -8.98 -13.58 4.34
CA ASN A 117 -7.84 -14.18 5.00
C ASN A 117 -8.03 -14.10 6.54
N PRO A 118 -7.76 -15.17 7.30
CA PRO A 118 -7.90 -15.15 8.76
C PRO A 118 -6.96 -14.16 9.47
N ASP A 119 -5.87 -13.78 8.86
CA ASP A 119 -4.88 -12.86 9.44
C ASP A 119 -5.11 -11.39 9.03
N ILE A 120 -5.56 -11.17 7.80
CA ILE A 120 -5.83 -9.84 7.24
C ILE A 120 -7.16 -9.83 6.49
N MET A 121 -7.74 -8.65 6.35
CA MET A 121 -8.89 -8.40 5.51
C MET A 121 -8.61 -7.18 4.65
N LEU A 122 -8.33 -7.42 3.38
CA LEU A 122 -8.07 -6.40 2.37
C LEU A 122 -9.17 -6.41 1.31
N LEU A 123 -9.95 -5.33 1.24
CA LEU A 123 -10.97 -5.21 0.18
C LEU A 123 -10.32 -5.30 -1.20
N PRO A 124 -10.92 -6.03 -2.15
CA PRO A 124 -10.41 -6.12 -3.51
C PRO A 124 -10.25 -4.73 -4.11
N ILE A 125 -9.10 -4.47 -4.71
CA ILE A 125 -8.78 -3.18 -5.33
C ILE A 125 -8.82 -3.35 -6.84
N THR A 126 -9.75 -2.66 -7.50
CA THR A 126 -9.85 -2.65 -8.97
C THR A 126 -8.82 -1.69 -9.59
N PRO A 127 -8.48 -1.82 -10.88
CA PRO A 127 -7.61 -0.86 -11.57
C PRO A 127 -8.12 0.58 -11.50
N SER A 128 -9.44 0.78 -11.55
CA SER A 128 -10.05 2.11 -11.41
C SER A 128 -9.88 2.70 -10.01
N GLU A 129 -10.06 1.90 -8.97
CA GLU A 129 -9.84 2.35 -7.58
C GLU A 129 -8.37 2.64 -7.32
N MET A 130 -7.45 1.85 -7.88
CA MET A 130 -6.01 2.08 -7.76
C MET A 130 -5.64 3.49 -8.21
N SER A 131 -6.15 3.93 -9.37
CA SER A 131 -5.82 5.25 -9.93
C SER A 131 -6.61 6.41 -9.30
N ASN A 132 -7.85 6.18 -8.89
CA ASN A 132 -8.77 7.27 -8.47
C ASN A 132 -8.87 7.44 -6.95
N GLN A 133 -8.63 6.38 -6.17
CA GLN A 133 -8.82 6.40 -4.72
C GLN A 133 -7.55 6.05 -3.95
N ILE A 134 -6.80 5.06 -4.42
CA ILE A 134 -5.60 4.55 -3.74
C ILE A 134 -4.40 5.47 -3.98
N PHE A 135 -4.18 5.89 -5.22
CA PHE A 135 -3.13 6.87 -5.55
C PHE A 135 -3.53 8.27 -5.10
N LYS A 136 -2.65 8.94 -4.36
CA LYS A 136 -2.90 10.26 -3.78
C LYS A 136 -1.69 11.16 -3.90
N ARG A 137 -1.92 12.44 -4.25
CA ARG A 137 -0.95 13.50 -4.05
C ARG A 137 -1.12 14.05 -2.65
N VAL A 138 -0.03 14.12 -1.89
CA VAL A 138 -0.05 14.64 -0.52
C VAL A 138 -0.35 16.14 -0.54
N GLU A 139 -1.32 16.55 0.25
CA GLU A 139 -1.63 17.95 0.52
C GLU A 139 -0.96 18.37 1.82
N TYR A 140 -0.13 19.42 1.73
CA TYR A 140 0.59 19.96 2.87
C TYR A 140 -0.20 21.05 3.56
N VAL A 141 -0.52 20.81 4.84
CA VAL A 141 -1.42 21.65 5.65
C VAL A 141 -0.77 22.08 6.95
N ASP A 142 -1.30 23.12 7.60
CA ASP A 142 -0.80 23.55 8.92
C ASP A 142 -1.25 22.62 10.03
N ASP A 143 -2.47 22.07 9.94
CA ASP A 143 -3.07 21.18 10.92
C ASP A 143 -3.63 19.94 10.23
N VAL A 144 -2.97 18.82 10.41
CA VAL A 144 -3.37 17.53 9.84
C VAL A 144 -4.62 17.00 10.53
N TYR A 145 -4.74 17.19 11.86
CA TYR A 145 -5.88 16.71 12.62
C TYR A 145 -7.20 17.34 12.12
N GLU A 146 -7.22 18.65 11.91
CA GLU A 146 -8.41 19.35 11.41
C GLU A 146 -8.89 18.82 10.05
N ARG A 147 -7.98 18.30 9.23
CA ARG A 147 -8.31 17.69 7.92
C ARG A 147 -8.75 16.24 8.02
N THR A 148 -8.40 15.55 9.10
CA THR A 148 -8.61 14.10 9.22
C THR A 148 -9.58 13.70 10.32
N LYS A 149 -9.97 14.60 11.23
CA LYS A 149 -10.87 14.31 12.36
C LYS A 149 -12.21 13.69 11.97
N ASP A 150 -12.69 13.93 10.75
CA ASP A 150 -13.95 13.42 10.21
C ASP A 150 -13.77 12.29 9.18
N CYS A 151 -12.56 11.71 9.07
CA CYS A 151 -12.30 10.59 8.17
C CYS A 151 -13.12 9.34 8.49
N VAL A 152 -13.53 9.16 9.76
CA VAL A 152 -14.43 8.10 10.19
C VAL A 152 -15.68 8.71 10.80
N LYS A 153 -16.82 8.16 10.42
CA LYS A 153 -18.12 8.48 11.04
C LYS A 153 -18.78 7.18 11.47
N ILE A 154 -19.18 7.14 12.75
CA ILE A 154 -19.98 6.05 13.29
C ILE A 154 -21.42 6.56 13.35
N ILE A 155 -22.31 5.93 12.62
CA ILE A 155 -23.74 6.24 12.61
C ILE A 155 -24.46 5.16 13.43
N HIS A 156 -25.07 5.58 14.52
CA HIS A 156 -25.92 4.70 15.32
C HIS A 156 -27.34 4.73 14.75
N GLY A 157 -27.81 3.58 14.32
CA GLY A 157 -29.18 3.38 13.85
C GLY A 157 -30.11 2.87 14.95
N GLU A 158 -31.39 2.68 14.60
CA GLU A 158 -32.36 2.03 15.49
C GLU A 158 -31.99 0.56 15.72
N ASN A 159 -32.42 -0.02 16.86
CA ASN A 159 -32.16 -1.41 17.23
C ASN A 159 -30.71 -1.83 17.46
N ASN A 160 -29.88 -0.95 18.05
CA ASN A 160 -28.44 -1.21 18.30
C ASN A 160 -27.61 -1.50 17.03
N TYR A 161 -28.12 -1.18 15.86
CA TYR A 161 -27.38 -1.30 14.62
C TYR A 161 -26.50 -0.05 14.42
N SER A 162 -25.22 -0.23 14.22
CA SER A 162 -24.28 0.87 13.98
C SER A 162 -23.48 0.60 12.72
N ARG A 163 -23.30 1.63 11.89
CA ARG A 163 -22.48 1.59 10.68
C ARG A 163 -21.25 2.47 10.84
N VAL A 164 -20.14 1.98 10.34
CA VAL A 164 -18.89 2.74 10.26
C VAL A 164 -18.68 3.14 8.81
N PHE A 165 -18.50 4.44 8.58
CA PHE A 165 -18.15 5.00 7.28
C PHE A 165 -16.74 5.55 7.33
N ILE A 166 -15.91 5.13 6.37
CA ILE A 166 -14.55 5.64 6.20
C ILE A 166 -14.50 6.49 4.95
N PHE A 167 -14.09 7.74 5.09
CA PHE A 167 -13.86 8.61 3.96
C PHE A 167 -12.43 8.42 3.43
N HIS A 168 -12.25 7.31 2.72
CA HIS A 168 -10.98 6.85 2.16
C HIS A 168 -10.16 7.93 1.42
N PRO A 169 -10.76 8.86 0.63
CA PRO A 169 -10.01 9.91 -0.05
C PRO A 169 -9.15 10.79 0.87
N HIS A 170 -9.53 10.94 2.14
CA HIS A 170 -8.77 11.77 3.10
C HIS A 170 -7.72 10.98 3.90
N VAL A 171 -7.85 9.67 3.98
CA VAL A 171 -6.90 8.84 4.75
C VAL A 171 -5.53 8.86 4.08
N GLY A 172 -4.50 9.26 4.84
CA GLY A 172 -3.12 9.34 4.36
C GLY A 172 -2.88 10.37 3.26
N LYS A 173 -3.77 11.37 3.10
CA LYS A 173 -3.65 12.43 2.09
C LYS A 173 -2.93 13.66 2.61
N TYR A 174 -3.01 13.95 3.90
CA TYR A 174 -2.53 15.20 4.48
C TYR A 174 -1.25 14.98 5.26
N LYS A 175 -0.33 15.95 5.15
CA LYS A 175 0.93 16.00 5.89
C LYS A 175 1.21 17.45 6.32
N ASN A 176 1.95 17.62 7.40
CA ASN A 176 2.28 18.97 7.85
C ASN A 176 3.21 19.68 6.84
N LYS A 177 3.03 20.98 6.65
CA LYS A 177 3.79 21.82 5.70
C LYS A 177 5.32 21.72 5.86
N ARG A 178 5.82 21.37 7.04
CA ARG A 178 7.25 21.14 7.27
C ARG A 178 7.84 20.05 6.37
N TRP A 179 7.01 19.14 5.86
CA TRP A 179 7.36 18.03 4.98
C TRP A 179 7.21 18.35 3.48
N ALA A 180 6.80 19.58 3.12
CA ALA A 180 6.50 19.94 1.73
C ALA A 180 7.67 19.75 0.76
N PHE A 181 8.92 19.73 1.26
CA PHE A 181 10.11 19.45 0.47
C PHE A 181 10.12 18.04 -0.14
N GLN A 182 9.31 17.11 0.38
CA GLN A 182 9.23 15.73 -0.12
C GLN A 182 8.47 15.66 -1.45
N LYS A 183 7.57 16.61 -1.76
CA LYS A 183 6.70 16.60 -2.94
C LYS A 183 6.07 15.21 -3.14
N GLU A 184 5.52 14.71 -2.05
CA GLU A 184 5.15 13.30 -1.92
C GLU A 184 3.86 12.97 -2.66
N VAL A 185 3.87 11.81 -3.30
CA VAL A 185 2.69 11.07 -3.73
C VAL A 185 2.73 9.70 -3.10
N ARG A 186 1.59 9.07 -2.88
CA ARG A 186 1.53 7.77 -2.23
C ARG A 186 0.37 6.92 -2.72
N PHE A 187 0.55 5.62 -2.59
CA PHE A 187 -0.55 4.67 -2.64
C PHE A 187 -0.95 4.36 -1.21
N VAL A 188 -2.26 4.45 -0.89
CA VAL A 188 -2.77 4.18 0.46
C VAL A 188 -3.89 3.16 0.37
N ILE A 189 -3.70 2.01 1.02
CA ILE A 189 -4.68 0.93 1.12
C ILE A 189 -5.15 0.78 2.56
N LEU A 190 -6.35 0.22 2.74
CA LEU A 190 -6.89 -0.11 4.07
C LEU A 190 -6.89 -1.62 4.25
N ILE A 191 -6.20 -2.06 5.29
CA ILE A 191 -6.15 -3.47 5.70
C ILE A 191 -6.66 -3.56 7.13
N PHE A 192 -7.64 -4.42 7.36
CA PHE A 192 -8.19 -4.68 8.68
C PHE A 192 -7.66 -5.99 9.23
N PRO A 193 -7.72 -6.21 10.55
CA PRO A 193 -7.47 -7.52 11.12
C PRO A 193 -8.41 -8.56 10.51
N GLY A 194 -7.87 -9.69 10.10
CA GLY A 194 -8.66 -10.79 9.57
C GLY A 194 -9.50 -11.47 10.64
N LYS A 195 -10.49 -12.21 10.18
CA LYS A 195 -11.35 -13.06 11.02
C LYS A 195 -11.75 -14.29 10.24
N GLN A 196 -11.80 -15.43 10.92
CA GLN A 196 -12.43 -16.62 10.39
C GLN A 196 -13.95 -16.50 10.54
N PHE A 197 -14.67 -16.46 9.41
CA PHE A 197 -16.13 -16.39 9.37
C PHE A 197 -16.71 -17.79 9.40
N SER A 198 -17.85 -17.96 10.10
CA SER A 198 -18.45 -19.26 10.39
C SER A 198 -19.15 -19.86 9.15
N SER A 199 -19.81 -19.02 8.36
CA SER A 199 -20.49 -19.40 7.12
C SER A 199 -20.77 -18.16 6.29
N LEU A 200 -21.15 -18.37 5.02
CA LEU A 200 -21.52 -17.27 4.14
C LEU A 200 -22.90 -16.70 4.37
N GLU A 201 -23.84 -17.52 4.79
CA GLU A 201 -25.18 -17.01 5.14
C GLU A 201 -25.07 -15.97 6.26
N LYS A 202 -24.15 -16.18 7.19
CA LYS A 202 -23.86 -15.28 8.29
C LYS A 202 -22.83 -14.21 7.97
N PHE A 203 -22.08 -14.36 6.85
CA PHE A 203 -20.99 -13.46 6.50
C PHE A 203 -21.39 -11.98 6.52
N PRO A 204 -22.49 -11.51 5.93
CA PRO A 204 -22.82 -10.09 5.96
C PRO A 204 -22.95 -9.54 7.36
N THR A 205 -23.67 -10.26 8.23
CA THR A 205 -23.89 -9.85 9.64
C THR A 205 -22.62 -9.97 10.46
N GLU A 206 -21.87 -11.07 10.31
CA GLU A 206 -20.61 -11.28 11.04
C GLU A 206 -19.52 -10.29 10.59
N TYR A 207 -19.51 -9.92 9.30
CA TYR A 207 -18.60 -8.93 8.74
C TYR A 207 -18.87 -7.52 9.27
N GLU A 208 -20.15 -7.09 9.24
CA GLU A 208 -20.53 -5.78 9.78
C GLU A 208 -20.24 -5.69 11.27
N GLN A 209 -20.58 -6.73 12.03
CA GLN A 209 -20.30 -6.79 13.47
C GLN A 209 -18.78 -6.80 13.74
N TRP A 210 -18.00 -7.52 12.94
CA TRP A 210 -16.55 -7.55 13.07
C TRP A 210 -15.91 -6.20 12.78
N LEU A 211 -16.32 -5.53 11.70
CA LEU A 211 -15.85 -4.18 11.41
C LEU A 211 -16.21 -3.22 12.54
N PHE A 212 -17.42 -3.28 13.03
CA PHE A 212 -17.86 -2.46 14.18
C PHE A 212 -16.99 -2.74 15.42
N ASP A 213 -16.70 -4.00 15.72
CA ASP A 213 -15.83 -4.39 16.82
C ASP A 213 -14.38 -3.90 16.63
N VAL A 214 -13.83 -4.03 15.43
CA VAL A 214 -12.49 -3.52 15.09
C VAL A 214 -12.40 -2.03 15.40
N TRP A 215 -13.41 -1.25 14.99
CA TRP A 215 -13.42 0.20 15.20
C TRP A 215 -13.66 0.60 16.66
N THR A 216 -14.69 0.07 17.27
CA THR A 216 -15.11 0.49 18.63
C THR A 216 -14.18 -0.01 19.73
N LYS A 217 -13.56 -1.17 19.52
CA LYS A 217 -12.61 -1.77 20.46
C LYS A 217 -11.15 -1.47 20.11
N ASN A 218 -10.90 -0.69 19.04
CA ASN A 218 -9.55 -0.40 18.52
C ASN A 218 -8.68 -1.67 18.38
N ILE A 219 -9.25 -2.74 17.79
CA ILE A 219 -8.51 -4.00 17.61
C ILE A 219 -7.33 -3.76 16.66
N PRO A 220 -6.08 -3.87 17.13
CA PRO A 220 -4.92 -3.52 16.32
C PRO A 220 -4.70 -4.52 15.19
N ASN A 221 -4.18 -4.04 14.07
CA ASN A 221 -3.69 -4.91 13.01
C ASN A 221 -2.43 -5.66 13.48
N LYS A 222 -2.37 -6.95 13.21
CA LYS A 222 -1.21 -7.79 13.58
C LYS A 222 -0.01 -7.54 12.68
N ILE A 223 -0.24 -7.09 11.44
CA ILE A 223 0.83 -6.84 10.48
C ILE A 223 1.28 -5.38 10.54
N CYS A 224 2.58 -5.17 10.31
CA CYS A 224 3.18 -3.83 10.23
C CYS A 224 3.35 -3.35 8.78
N HIS A 225 3.29 -4.26 7.84
CA HIS A 225 3.44 -3.97 6.41
C HIS A 225 2.70 -5.00 5.56
N TYR A 226 2.42 -4.61 4.31
CA TYR A 226 1.88 -5.46 3.26
C TYR A 226 2.75 -5.29 2.00
N ASP A 227 3.21 -6.39 1.41
CA ASP A 227 4.09 -6.39 0.25
C ASP A 227 3.28 -6.66 -1.02
N MET A 228 2.96 -5.58 -1.78
CA MET A 228 2.15 -5.64 -2.98
C MET A 228 2.97 -6.00 -4.21
N ARG A 229 2.49 -6.95 -5.02
CA ARG A 229 3.22 -7.50 -6.15
C ARG A 229 3.29 -6.53 -7.32
N LEU A 230 4.48 -6.43 -7.92
CA LEU A 230 4.75 -5.67 -9.13
C LEU A 230 4.56 -6.53 -10.39
N LYS A 231 4.20 -5.89 -11.51
CA LYS A 231 4.21 -6.48 -12.85
C LYS A 231 5.63 -6.89 -13.23
N ASP A 232 5.78 -8.03 -13.88
CA ASP A 232 7.11 -8.54 -14.30
C ASP A 232 7.81 -7.61 -15.31
N GLU A 233 7.04 -6.92 -16.18
CA GLU A 233 7.56 -5.98 -17.17
C GLU A 233 8.20 -4.73 -16.56
N ILE A 234 7.79 -4.33 -15.35
CA ILE A 234 8.38 -3.18 -14.64
C ILE A 234 9.90 -3.33 -14.49
N PHE A 235 10.36 -4.53 -14.22
CA PHE A 235 11.79 -4.81 -14.06
C PHE A 235 12.60 -4.72 -15.37
N ASN A 236 11.96 -4.54 -16.51
CA ASN A 236 12.64 -4.26 -17.79
C ASN A 236 12.83 -2.76 -18.01
N THR A 237 11.95 -1.94 -17.45
CA THR A 237 11.89 -0.50 -17.67
C THR A 237 12.31 0.33 -16.46
N MET A 238 12.38 -0.30 -15.28
CA MET A 238 12.82 0.36 -14.04
C MET A 238 14.23 0.91 -14.17
N GLU A 239 14.40 2.20 -13.88
CA GLU A 239 15.71 2.84 -13.81
C GLU A 239 16.17 2.90 -12.34
N ILE A 240 17.45 2.65 -12.12
CA ILE A 240 18.10 2.70 -10.81
C ILE A 240 19.20 3.76 -10.86
N THR A 241 18.99 4.84 -10.09
CA THR A 241 20.00 5.89 -9.90
C THR A 241 20.74 5.62 -8.59
N LEU A 242 22.07 5.61 -8.65
CA LEU A 242 22.92 5.49 -7.47
C LEU A 242 23.00 6.84 -6.73
N SER A 243 23.07 6.82 -5.40
CA SER A 243 23.32 8.05 -4.64
C SER A 243 24.62 8.73 -5.09
N PRO A 244 24.66 10.08 -5.15
CA PRO A 244 25.87 10.83 -5.48
C PRO A 244 27.07 10.53 -4.59
N SER A 245 26.84 10.09 -3.37
CA SER A 245 27.90 9.76 -2.38
C SER A 245 28.19 8.26 -2.29
N MET A 246 27.70 7.46 -3.23
CA MET A 246 27.86 6.00 -3.14
C MET A 246 29.30 5.55 -3.36
N PRO A 247 29.91 4.81 -2.40
CA PRO A 247 31.25 4.26 -2.58
C PRO A 247 31.24 3.12 -3.59
N VAL A 248 32.37 2.92 -4.30
CA VAL A 248 32.54 1.90 -5.34
C VAL A 248 32.15 0.50 -4.86
N SER A 249 32.44 0.15 -3.62
CA SER A 249 32.09 -1.16 -3.05
C SER A 249 30.57 -1.40 -3.02
N LYS A 250 29.78 -0.39 -2.67
CA LYS A 250 28.29 -0.48 -2.68
C LYS A 250 27.74 -0.44 -4.11
N GLN A 251 28.37 0.30 -5.02
CA GLN A 251 28.03 0.28 -6.45
C GLN A 251 28.16 -1.15 -7.02
N ILE A 252 29.26 -1.85 -6.74
CA ILE A 252 29.47 -3.24 -7.17
C ILE A 252 28.34 -4.15 -6.67
N ILE A 253 27.86 -3.95 -5.42
CA ILE A 253 26.76 -4.73 -4.87
C ILE A 253 25.46 -4.49 -5.67
N VAL A 254 25.12 -3.23 -5.95
CA VAL A 254 23.92 -2.89 -6.76
C VAL A 254 24.01 -3.51 -8.15
N GLU A 255 25.15 -3.40 -8.80
CA GLU A 255 25.41 -4.00 -10.14
C GLU A 255 25.23 -5.53 -10.11
N ALA A 256 25.74 -6.20 -9.07
CA ALA A 256 25.57 -7.63 -8.89
C ALA A 256 24.09 -8.03 -8.69
N LEU A 257 23.33 -7.28 -7.90
CA LEU A 257 21.88 -7.51 -7.71
C LEU A 257 21.11 -7.41 -9.03
N VAL A 258 21.37 -6.36 -9.83
CA VAL A 258 20.71 -6.13 -11.11
C VAL A 258 21.09 -7.20 -12.14
N ASN A 259 22.37 -7.58 -12.21
CA ASN A 259 22.85 -8.62 -13.12
C ASN A 259 22.28 -9.99 -12.80
N ASN A 260 22.17 -10.37 -11.51
CA ASN A 260 21.54 -11.60 -11.09
C ASN A 260 20.09 -11.70 -11.54
N MET A 261 19.34 -10.60 -11.48
CA MET A 261 17.97 -10.57 -12.01
C MET A 261 17.92 -10.86 -13.51
N ARG A 262 18.83 -10.29 -14.30
CA ARG A 262 18.91 -10.52 -15.76
C ARG A 262 19.28 -11.96 -16.10
N LEU A 263 20.16 -12.60 -15.32
CA LEU A 263 20.56 -14.00 -15.50
C LEU A 263 19.42 -14.97 -15.17
N MET A 264 18.68 -14.75 -14.07
CA MET A 264 17.52 -15.56 -13.70
C MET A 264 16.41 -15.54 -14.75
N ARG A 265 16.26 -14.44 -15.50
CA ARG A 265 15.28 -14.33 -16.59
C ARG A 265 15.69 -15.14 -17.81
N ARG A 266 16.97 -15.11 -18.20
CA ARG A 266 17.47 -15.90 -19.33
C ARG A 266 17.29 -17.39 -19.14
N SER A 267 17.48 -17.91 -17.91
CA SER A 267 17.27 -19.32 -17.59
C SER A 267 15.79 -19.76 -17.63
N ARG A 268 14.83 -18.86 -17.33
CA ARG A 268 13.39 -19.15 -17.42
C ARG A 268 12.82 -19.08 -18.84
N GLN A 269 13.48 -18.40 -19.74
CA GLN A 269 13.09 -18.36 -21.16
C GLN A 269 13.71 -19.51 -21.98
N ALA A 270 14.66 -20.23 -21.41
CA ALA A 270 15.35 -21.35 -22.05
C ALA A 270 14.75 -22.73 -21.71
N ASN A 271 13.70 -22.79 -20.87
CA ASN A 271 12.89 -23.98 -20.54
C ASN A 271 11.47 -23.77 -21.03
#